data_735a677806e67f278408b047dbc7e8b3
#
_entry.id   735a677806e67f278408b047dbc7e8b3
#
_cell.length_a   1.000
_cell.length_b   1.000
_cell.length_c   1.000
_cell.angle_alpha   90.00
_cell.angle_beta   90.00
_cell.angle_gamma   90.00
#
_symmetry.space_group_name_H-M   'P 1'
#
loop_
_entity.id
_entity.type
_entity.pdbx_description
1 polymer ?
#
loop_
_entity_poly.entity_id
_entity_poly.type
_entity_poly.pdbx_seq_one_letter_code
_entity_poly.pdbx_strand_id
1 'polypeptide(L)'
;MSRVCGCLTLKLSVGDMKIILCSQSPRRRQLLAGLDLDFEVRTSDGMEESRPEGLSPEETAMAIAEGKALAFTPLNDDEVILTADTIVACMGEILGKPSTAEEACAMLRKLSGKTHQVVTGVTLKSTTRQRTFNVSTSVTFKRLSEEEINYYVSHYKPFDKAGAYGIQEWIGFIAVKRLEGSYFNVMGLPVQRIYEELCDHFMGR
;
A
#
# COMPACT_ATOMS: atom_id res chain seq x y z
N MET A 1 -25.75 -5.97 42.46
CA MET A 1 -26.00 -6.61 41.16
C MET A 1 -25.15 -5.88 40.11
N SER A 2 -23.96 -6.42 39.90
CA SER A 2 -22.97 -5.88 38.96
C SER A 2 -23.21 -6.52 37.58
N ARG A 3 -23.64 -5.75 36.60
CA ARG A 3 -23.72 -6.18 35.20
C ARG A 3 -22.30 -6.14 34.64
N VAL A 4 -21.68 -7.29 34.44
CA VAL A 4 -20.47 -7.48 33.67
C VAL A 4 -20.84 -7.16 32.23
N CYS A 5 -20.30 -6.06 31.72
CA CYS A 5 -20.38 -5.71 30.30
C CYS A 5 -19.57 -6.78 29.54
N GLY A 6 -20.27 -7.72 28.90
CA GLY A 6 -19.66 -8.71 28.03
C GLY A 6 -18.97 -8.00 26.88
N CYS A 7 -17.64 -8.05 26.86
CA CYS A 7 -16.85 -7.63 25.70
C CYS A 7 -17.21 -8.57 24.55
N LEU A 8 -18.08 -8.09 23.64
CA LEU A 8 -18.30 -8.76 22.36
C LEU A 8 -17.00 -8.61 21.56
N THR A 9 -16.18 -9.63 21.61
CA THR A 9 -15.07 -9.76 20.68
C THR A 9 -15.71 -10.05 19.33
N LEU A 10 -15.86 -9.04 18.48
CA LEU A 10 -16.25 -9.21 17.09
C LEU A 10 -15.07 -9.83 16.35
N LYS A 11 -14.82 -11.13 16.57
CA LYS A 11 -13.96 -11.90 15.67
C LYS A 11 -14.78 -12.09 14.39
N LEU A 12 -14.53 -11.24 13.40
CA LEU A 12 -14.99 -11.47 12.04
C LEU A 12 -14.24 -12.68 11.53
N SER A 13 -14.87 -13.86 11.67
CA SER A 13 -14.34 -15.05 11.02
C SER A 13 -14.52 -14.85 9.51
N VAL A 14 -13.43 -14.90 8.78
CA VAL A 14 -13.40 -14.92 7.30
C VAL A 14 -13.94 -16.28 6.79
N GLY A 15 -14.94 -16.88 7.45
CA GLY A 15 -15.32 -18.26 7.22
C GLY A 15 -14.11 -19.19 7.42
N ASP A 16 -14.01 -20.24 6.62
CA ASP A 16 -12.85 -21.16 6.59
C ASP A 16 -11.68 -20.63 5.73
N MET A 17 -11.76 -19.38 5.20
CA MET A 17 -10.74 -18.81 4.30
C MET A 17 -9.58 -18.19 5.08
N LYS A 18 -8.37 -18.51 4.65
CA LYS A 18 -7.10 -18.06 5.20
C LYS A 18 -6.52 -16.94 4.35
N ILE A 19 -6.33 -15.76 4.93
CA ILE A 19 -5.72 -14.63 4.23
C ILE A 19 -4.20 -14.79 4.22
N ILE A 20 -3.59 -14.68 3.03
CA ILE A 20 -2.14 -14.75 2.84
C ILE A 20 -1.65 -13.39 2.31
N LEU A 21 -0.98 -12.62 3.15
CA LEU A 21 -0.33 -11.39 2.72
C LEU A 21 0.97 -11.69 2.00
N CYS A 22 0.99 -11.51 0.69
CA CYS A 22 2.16 -11.72 -0.15
C CYS A 22 2.97 -10.41 -0.27
N SER A 23 3.68 -10.04 0.79
CA SER A 23 4.45 -8.79 0.83
C SER A 23 5.57 -8.82 1.86
N GLN A 24 6.74 -8.29 1.48
CA GLN A 24 7.87 -8.05 2.39
C GLN A 24 7.71 -6.74 3.19
N SER A 25 6.74 -5.89 2.86
CA SER A 25 6.56 -4.57 3.49
C SER A 25 6.08 -4.67 4.94
N PRO A 26 6.87 -4.21 5.93
CA PRO A 26 6.43 -4.16 7.33
C PRO A 26 5.19 -3.28 7.53
N ARG A 27 5.07 -2.21 6.74
CA ARG A 27 3.93 -1.28 6.79
C ARG A 27 2.63 -1.97 6.39
N ARG A 28 2.64 -2.75 5.31
CA ARG A 28 1.46 -3.51 4.86
C ARG A 28 1.03 -4.54 5.89
N ARG A 29 1.99 -5.23 6.52
CA ARG A 29 1.70 -6.16 7.62
C ARG A 29 1.03 -5.44 8.79
N GLN A 30 1.57 -4.30 9.21
CA GLN A 30 0.99 -3.49 10.30
C GLN A 30 -0.42 -3.01 9.96
N LEU A 31 -0.64 -2.54 8.73
CA LEU A 31 -1.95 -2.05 8.28
C LEU A 31 -2.99 -3.18 8.23
N LEU A 32 -2.63 -4.34 7.71
CA LEU A 32 -3.55 -5.48 7.64
C LEU A 32 -3.90 -6.01 9.04
N ALA A 33 -2.93 -6.05 9.95
CA ALA A 33 -3.17 -6.42 11.36
C ALA A 33 -4.18 -5.50 12.05
N GLY A 34 -4.27 -4.23 11.64
CA GLY A 34 -5.26 -3.28 12.17
C GLY A 34 -6.72 -3.58 11.80
N LEU A 35 -6.97 -4.58 10.94
CA LEU A 35 -8.33 -5.06 10.63
C LEU A 35 -8.81 -6.16 11.59
N ASP A 36 -7.99 -6.58 12.55
CA ASP A 36 -8.27 -7.71 13.46
C ASP A 36 -8.63 -9.02 12.73
N LEU A 37 -8.06 -9.20 11.53
CA LEU A 37 -8.18 -10.41 10.72
C LEU A 37 -6.95 -11.30 10.94
N ASP A 38 -7.18 -12.61 11.06
CA ASP A 38 -6.08 -13.58 11.05
C ASP A 38 -5.50 -13.70 9.65
N PHE A 39 -4.19 -13.57 9.51
CA PHE A 39 -3.49 -13.72 8.23
C PHE A 39 -2.08 -14.29 8.41
N GLU A 40 -1.58 -14.92 7.38
CA GLU A 40 -0.19 -15.32 7.27
C GLU A 40 0.57 -14.39 6.32
N VAL A 41 1.90 -14.34 6.47
CA VAL A 41 2.78 -13.64 5.54
C VAL A 41 3.55 -14.65 4.72
N ARG A 42 3.47 -14.52 3.38
CA ARG A 42 4.25 -15.32 2.45
C ARG A 42 5.07 -14.38 1.58
N THR A 43 6.35 -14.63 1.47
CA THR A 43 7.25 -13.83 0.63
C THR A 43 7.87 -14.74 -0.43
N SER A 44 8.15 -14.18 -1.60
CA SER A 44 9.01 -14.83 -2.59
C SER A 44 10.21 -13.93 -2.85
N ASP A 45 11.38 -14.54 -2.97
CA ASP A 45 12.60 -13.82 -3.34
C ASP A 45 12.68 -13.68 -4.87
N GLY A 46 13.17 -12.54 -5.33
CA GLY A 46 13.55 -12.34 -6.74
C GLY A 46 12.42 -12.03 -7.71
N MET A 47 11.26 -11.57 -7.25
CA MET A 47 10.26 -11.04 -8.19
C MET A 47 10.73 -9.70 -8.78
N GLU A 48 11.13 -9.70 -10.04
CA GLU A 48 11.32 -8.48 -10.79
C GLU A 48 9.96 -7.78 -10.97
N GLU A 49 9.85 -6.57 -10.46
CA GLU A 49 8.69 -5.70 -10.68
C GLU A 49 8.79 -5.15 -12.12
N SER A 50 8.35 -5.95 -13.10
CA SER A 50 8.20 -5.48 -14.47
C SER A 50 7.13 -4.40 -14.51
N ARG A 51 7.50 -3.18 -14.90
CA ARG A 51 6.57 -2.08 -15.14
C ARG A 51 6.20 -2.06 -16.62
N PRO A 52 4.95 -2.35 -16.97
CA PRO A 52 4.50 -2.20 -18.35
C PRO A 52 4.58 -0.74 -18.79
N GLU A 53 5.09 -0.49 -19.99
CA GLU A 53 5.16 0.85 -20.57
C GLU A 53 3.79 1.28 -21.13
N GLY A 54 3.52 2.57 -21.12
CA GLY A 54 2.34 3.17 -21.76
C GLY A 54 1.03 3.06 -20.98
N LEU A 55 1.07 2.53 -19.75
CA LEU A 55 -0.10 2.45 -18.88
C LEU A 55 -0.23 3.70 -17.99
N SER A 56 -1.48 4.02 -17.62
CA SER A 56 -1.76 4.99 -16.55
C SER A 56 -1.17 4.55 -15.21
N PRO A 57 -1.00 5.46 -14.23
CA PRO A 57 -0.57 5.10 -12.89
C PRO A 57 -1.46 4.02 -12.24
N GLU A 58 -2.77 4.11 -12.44
CA GLU A 58 -3.77 3.18 -11.92
C GLU A 58 -3.59 1.78 -12.53
N GLU A 59 -3.49 1.71 -13.84
CA GLU A 59 -3.26 0.47 -14.59
C GLU A 59 -1.91 -0.15 -14.24
N THR A 60 -0.86 0.66 -14.10
CA THR A 60 0.48 0.20 -13.70
C THR A 60 0.45 -0.44 -12.32
N ALA A 61 -0.15 0.22 -11.33
CA ALA A 61 -0.22 -0.32 -9.97
C ALA A 61 -1.01 -1.64 -9.91
N MET A 62 -2.11 -1.73 -10.65
CA MET A 62 -2.92 -2.96 -10.74
C MET A 62 -2.16 -4.08 -11.45
N ALA A 63 -1.50 -3.81 -12.58
CA ALA A 63 -0.75 -4.81 -13.33
C ALA A 63 0.41 -5.39 -12.50
N ILE A 64 1.12 -4.56 -11.73
CA ILE A 64 2.18 -5.03 -10.83
C ILE A 64 1.60 -5.88 -9.70
N ALA A 65 0.48 -5.46 -9.08
CA ALA A 65 -0.17 -6.23 -8.03
C ALA A 65 -0.65 -7.60 -8.54
N GLU A 66 -1.22 -7.63 -9.75
CA GLU A 66 -1.68 -8.87 -10.39
C GLU A 66 -0.51 -9.79 -10.77
N GLY A 67 0.56 -9.23 -11.35
CA GLY A 67 1.78 -9.98 -11.65
C GLY A 67 2.39 -10.64 -10.40
N LYS A 68 2.39 -9.90 -9.26
CA LYS A 68 2.81 -10.47 -7.97
C LYS A 68 1.91 -11.64 -7.53
N ALA A 69 0.59 -11.55 -7.76
CA ALA A 69 -0.32 -12.63 -7.39
C ALA A 69 -0.07 -13.93 -8.18
N LEU A 70 0.38 -13.84 -9.41
CA LEU A 70 0.69 -15.01 -10.24
C LEU A 70 1.87 -15.82 -9.69
N ALA A 71 2.84 -15.18 -9.03
CA ALA A 71 4.01 -15.85 -8.47
C ALA A 71 3.70 -16.76 -7.26
N PHE A 72 2.50 -16.64 -6.68
CA PHE A 72 2.08 -17.42 -5.52
C PHE A 72 1.07 -18.54 -5.88
N THR A 73 0.97 -18.92 -7.14
CA THR A 73 0.16 -20.06 -7.59
C THR A 73 1.02 -21.32 -7.67
N PRO A 74 0.44 -22.54 -7.43
CA PRO A 74 -0.97 -22.81 -7.09
C PRO A 74 -1.33 -22.44 -5.65
N LEU A 75 -2.64 -22.23 -5.39
CA LEU A 75 -3.22 -21.92 -4.08
C LEU A 75 -3.91 -23.16 -3.52
N ASN A 76 -4.07 -23.23 -2.20
CA ASN A 76 -5.02 -24.14 -1.57
C ASN A 76 -6.44 -23.57 -1.68
N ASP A 77 -7.46 -24.44 -1.60
CA ASP A 77 -8.86 -24.03 -1.79
C ASP A 77 -9.38 -23.09 -0.70
N ASP A 78 -8.75 -23.11 0.48
CA ASP A 78 -9.06 -22.24 1.61
C ASP A 78 -8.22 -20.94 1.66
N GLU A 79 -7.35 -20.70 0.67
CA GLU A 79 -6.46 -19.52 0.65
C GLU A 79 -7.02 -18.37 -0.19
N VAL A 80 -6.90 -17.16 0.35
CA VAL A 80 -7.01 -15.89 -0.40
C VAL A 80 -5.70 -15.14 -0.28
N ILE A 81 -4.95 -15.03 -1.36
CA ILE A 81 -3.76 -14.20 -1.40
C ILE A 81 -4.11 -12.73 -1.59
N LEU A 82 -3.36 -11.88 -0.91
CA LEU A 82 -3.39 -10.43 -1.02
C LEU A 82 -2.03 -9.93 -1.46
N THR A 83 -1.98 -9.34 -2.65
CA THR A 83 -0.81 -8.62 -3.15
C THR A 83 -1.14 -7.16 -3.35
N ALA A 84 -0.15 -6.29 -3.27
CA ALA A 84 -0.32 -4.87 -3.53
C ALA A 84 0.96 -4.24 -4.09
N ASP A 85 0.77 -3.17 -4.87
CA ASP A 85 1.84 -2.27 -5.26
C ASP A 85 1.42 -0.83 -5.11
N THR A 86 2.38 0.04 -4.73
CA THR A 86 2.11 1.46 -4.48
C THR A 86 3.08 2.29 -5.29
N ILE A 87 2.52 3.20 -6.08
CA ILE A 87 3.28 4.15 -6.88
C ILE A 87 2.90 5.58 -6.54
N VAL A 88 3.84 6.48 -6.76
CA VAL A 88 3.64 7.93 -6.65
C VAL A 88 3.72 8.53 -8.05
N ALA A 89 2.72 9.30 -8.46
CA ALA A 89 2.69 9.98 -9.74
C ALA A 89 2.61 11.50 -9.54
N CYS A 90 3.51 12.24 -10.19
CA CYS A 90 3.55 13.70 -10.14
C CYS A 90 3.82 14.27 -11.51
N MET A 91 2.94 15.17 -11.98
CA MET A 91 3.08 15.86 -13.27
C MET A 91 3.25 14.88 -14.46
N GLY A 92 2.51 13.77 -14.46
CA GLY A 92 2.56 12.76 -15.53
C GLY A 92 3.73 11.78 -15.44
N GLU A 93 4.57 11.88 -14.42
CA GLU A 93 5.70 10.98 -14.21
C GLU A 93 5.49 10.10 -12.98
N ILE A 94 5.79 8.81 -13.11
CA ILE A 94 5.78 7.85 -12.01
C ILE A 94 7.14 7.88 -11.29
N LEU A 95 7.11 8.20 -10.00
CA LEU A 95 8.27 8.21 -9.13
C LEU A 95 8.40 6.85 -8.41
N GLY A 96 9.45 6.12 -8.75
CA GLY A 96 9.77 4.84 -8.12
C GLY A 96 10.41 4.99 -6.75
N LYS A 97 11.08 3.92 -6.32
CA LYS A 97 11.97 3.94 -5.15
C LYS A 97 13.32 4.51 -5.57
N PRO A 98 13.89 5.48 -4.84
CA PRO A 98 15.21 6.02 -5.15
C PRO A 98 16.30 4.99 -4.83
N SER A 99 17.33 4.93 -5.66
CA SER A 99 18.49 4.06 -5.45
C SER A 99 19.61 4.77 -4.66
N THR A 100 19.61 6.13 -4.69
CA THR A 100 20.61 6.96 -4.04
C THR A 100 20.00 8.11 -3.24
N ALA A 101 20.79 8.75 -2.40
CA ALA A 101 20.36 9.95 -1.64
C ALA A 101 20.05 11.13 -2.59
N GLU A 102 20.83 11.27 -3.66
CA GLU A 102 20.65 12.30 -4.67
C GLU A 102 19.31 12.14 -5.40
N GLU A 103 18.95 10.90 -5.77
CA GLU A 103 17.66 10.59 -6.37
C GLU A 103 16.51 10.87 -5.40
N ALA A 104 16.66 10.49 -4.11
CA ALA A 104 15.68 10.78 -3.08
C ALA A 104 15.44 12.28 -2.92
N CYS A 105 16.52 13.09 -2.85
CA CYS A 105 16.44 14.54 -2.82
C CYS A 105 15.76 15.13 -4.07
N ALA A 106 16.10 14.60 -5.25
CA ALA A 106 15.49 15.05 -6.51
C ALA A 106 13.98 14.76 -6.55
N MET A 107 13.55 13.59 -6.08
CA MET A 107 12.12 13.24 -5.97
C MET A 107 11.39 14.18 -5.01
N LEU A 108 11.95 14.46 -3.81
CA LEU A 108 11.35 15.38 -2.85
C LEU A 108 11.27 16.82 -3.38
N ARG A 109 12.29 17.30 -4.11
CA ARG A 109 12.22 18.61 -4.80
C ARG A 109 11.10 18.64 -5.84
N LYS A 110 10.91 17.53 -6.56
CA LYS A 110 9.81 17.40 -7.54
C LYS A 110 8.44 17.45 -6.89
N LEU A 111 8.26 16.87 -5.71
CA LEU A 111 7.01 16.88 -4.93
C LEU A 111 6.78 18.21 -4.17
N SER A 112 7.84 18.95 -3.86
CA SER A 112 7.80 20.18 -3.08
C SER A 112 6.85 21.23 -3.67
N GLY A 113 5.90 21.69 -2.86
CA GLY A 113 4.92 22.71 -3.24
C GLY A 113 3.85 22.24 -4.24
N LYS A 114 3.71 20.93 -4.48
CA LYS A 114 2.80 20.39 -5.49
C LYS A 114 1.83 19.38 -4.90
N THR A 115 0.79 19.11 -5.70
CA THR A 115 -0.12 17.98 -5.48
C THR A 115 0.34 16.81 -6.35
N HIS A 116 0.37 15.63 -5.78
CA HIS A 116 0.72 14.39 -6.44
C HIS A 116 -0.28 13.29 -6.08
N GLN A 117 -0.32 12.23 -6.87
CA GLN A 117 -1.18 11.07 -6.65
C GLN A 117 -0.37 9.93 -6.05
N VAL A 118 -0.95 9.27 -5.05
CA VAL A 118 -0.47 7.98 -4.54
C VAL A 118 -1.51 6.93 -4.87
N VAL A 119 -1.12 5.99 -5.72
CA VAL A 119 -1.99 4.94 -6.22
C VAL A 119 -1.51 3.60 -5.70
N THR A 120 -2.39 2.87 -5.03
CA THR A 120 -2.12 1.47 -4.64
C THR A 120 -3.04 0.55 -5.42
N GLY A 121 -2.45 -0.31 -6.24
CA GLY A 121 -3.11 -1.46 -6.83
C GLY A 121 -3.12 -2.63 -5.86
N VAL A 122 -4.21 -3.37 -5.84
CA VAL A 122 -4.41 -4.54 -4.97
C VAL A 122 -4.99 -5.67 -5.77
N THR A 123 -4.50 -6.89 -5.55
CA THR A 123 -5.13 -8.11 -6.06
C THR A 123 -5.44 -9.05 -4.90
N LEU A 124 -6.69 -9.46 -4.81
CA LEU A 124 -7.20 -10.55 -3.99
C LEU A 124 -7.47 -11.74 -4.91
N LYS A 125 -6.92 -12.91 -4.61
CA LYS A 125 -7.06 -14.10 -5.46
C LYS A 125 -7.20 -15.37 -4.64
N SER A 126 -8.23 -16.17 -4.96
CA SER A 126 -8.40 -17.56 -4.53
C SER A 126 -8.31 -18.48 -5.73
N THR A 127 -8.55 -19.77 -5.55
CA THR A 127 -8.63 -20.77 -6.65
C THR A 127 -9.77 -20.48 -7.61
N THR A 128 -10.86 -19.85 -7.17
CA THR A 128 -12.10 -19.64 -7.93
C THR A 128 -12.42 -18.20 -8.27
N ARG A 129 -11.78 -17.24 -7.60
CA ARG A 129 -12.09 -15.78 -7.74
C ARG A 129 -10.85 -14.94 -7.75
N GLN A 130 -10.89 -13.86 -8.52
CA GLN A 130 -9.88 -12.81 -8.50
C GLN A 130 -10.55 -11.44 -8.55
N ARG A 131 -10.06 -10.53 -7.73
CA ARG A 131 -10.45 -9.12 -7.72
C ARG A 131 -9.19 -8.27 -7.76
N THR A 132 -9.05 -7.48 -8.81
CA THR A 132 -7.97 -6.48 -8.94
C THR A 132 -8.60 -5.09 -8.98
N PHE A 133 -8.14 -4.19 -8.15
CA PHE A 133 -8.63 -2.82 -8.05
C PHE A 133 -7.52 -1.87 -7.62
N ASN A 134 -7.76 -0.58 -7.74
CA ASN A 134 -6.86 0.44 -7.23
C ASN A 134 -7.58 1.43 -6.31
N VAL A 135 -6.81 2.11 -5.48
CA VAL A 135 -7.24 3.28 -4.71
C VAL A 135 -6.23 4.39 -4.93
N SER A 136 -6.74 5.57 -5.30
CA SER A 136 -5.95 6.77 -5.52
C SER A 136 -6.19 7.80 -4.42
N THR A 137 -5.13 8.48 -3.99
CA THR A 137 -5.18 9.52 -2.97
C THR A 137 -4.31 10.70 -3.41
N SER A 138 -4.89 11.90 -3.39
CA SER A 138 -4.17 13.15 -3.68
C SER A 138 -3.49 13.66 -2.41
N VAL A 139 -2.19 13.94 -2.52
CA VAL A 139 -1.39 14.51 -1.42
C VAL A 139 -0.79 15.83 -1.89
N THR A 140 -1.02 16.91 -1.14
CA THR A 140 -0.45 18.24 -1.43
C THR A 140 0.64 18.57 -0.41
N PHE A 141 1.86 18.81 -0.88
CA PHE A 141 2.97 19.25 -0.06
C PHE A 141 3.08 20.77 0.00
N LYS A 142 3.54 21.30 1.15
CA LYS A 142 4.09 22.65 1.21
C LYS A 142 5.38 22.73 0.39
N ARG A 143 5.89 23.95 0.14
CA ARG A 143 7.27 24.11 -0.31
C ARG A 143 8.22 23.62 0.79
N LEU A 144 9.13 22.72 0.43
CA LEU A 144 10.20 22.21 1.29
C LEU A 144 11.45 23.03 1.06
N SER A 145 12.22 23.30 2.12
CA SER A 145 13.56 23.84 1.99
C SER A 145 14.58 22.74 1.69
N GLU A 146 15.76 23.11 1.21
CA GLU A 146 16.86 22.17 0.98
C GLU A 146 17.34 21.52 2.29
N GLU A 147 17.30 22.25 3.39
CA GLU A 147 17.66 21.74 4.71
C GLU A 147 16.66 20.67 5.16
N GLU A 148 15.35 20.88 4.96
CA GLU A 148 14.31 19.91 5.29
C GLU A 148 14.46 18.62 4.47
N ILE A 149 14.73 18.75 3.16
CA ILE A 149 14.96 17.62 2.26
C ILE A 149 16.19 16.82 2.70
N ASN A 150 17.33 17.51 2.88
CA ASN A 150 18.57 16.86 3.26
C ASN A 150 18.50 16.22 4.64
N TYR A 151 17.84 16.87 5.61
CA TYR A 151 17.58 16.31 6.93
C TYR A 151 16.81 15.00 6.84
N TYR A 152 15.70 15.01 6.11
CA TYR A 152 14.86 13.82 6.00
C TYR A 152 15.59 12.66 5.31
N VAL A 153 16.23 12.89 4.17
CA VAL A 153 16.92 11.84 3.42
C VAL A 153 18.07 11.25 4.24
N SER A 154 18.86 12.08 4.93
CA SER A 154 19.99 11.60 5.73
C SER A 154 19.58 10.78 6.96
N HIS A 155 18.49 11.17 7.64
CA HIS A 155 18.06 10.54 8.89
C HIS A 155 17.11 9.37 8.67
N TYR A 156 16.19 9.46 7.69
CA TYR A 156 15.14 8.47 7.48
C TYR A 156 15.43 7.47 6.35
N LYS A 157 16.41 7.78 5.48
CA LYS A 157 16.89 6.88 4.40
C LYS A 157 15.73 6.24 3.61
N PRO A 158 14.89 7.03 2.92
CA PRO A 158 13.60 6.58 2.36
C PRO A 158 13.74 5.76 1.07
N PHE A 159 14.76 4.91 0.97
CA PHE A 159 15.10 4.15 -0.26
C PHE A 159 14.13 3.01 -0.56
N ASP A 160 13.34 2.61 0.42
CA ASP A 160 12.30 1.57 0.30
C ASP A 160 10.92 2.12 -0.10
N LYS A 161 10.81 3.44 -0.39
CA LYS A 161 9.54 4.14 -0.57
C LYS A 161 9.42 4.78 -1.95
N ALA A 162 8.31 4.54 -2.64
CA ALA A 162 7.96 5.27 -3.87
C ALA A 162 7.86 6.78 -3.59
N GLY A 163 8.44 7.62 -4.47
CA GLY A 163 8.49 9.07 -4.28
C GLY A 163 9.38 9.52 -3.14
N ALA A 164 10.20 8.65 -2.57
CA ALA A 164 11.17 8.94 -1.52
C ALA A 164 10.57 9.51 -0.23
N TYR A 165 9.32 9.15 0.17
CA TYR A 165 8.76 9.59 1.44
C TYR A 165 7.80 8.59 2.09
N GLY A 166 7.67 8.65 3.41
CA GLY A 166 6.65 7.97 4.19
C GLY A 166 5.75 8.99 4.91
N ILE A 167 4.44 8.95 4.62
CA ILE A 167 3.50 9.91 5.20
C ILE A 167 3.42 9.83 6.74
N GLN A 168 3.72 8.66 7.31
CA GLN A 168 3.75 8.41 8.76
C GLN A 168 5.06 8.85 9.43
N GLU A 169 6.05 9.30 8.65
CA GLU A 169 7.35 9.77 9.13
C GLU A 169 7.38 11.30 9.28
N TRP A 170 8.47 11.83 9.80
CA TRP A 170 8.63 13.26 10.04
C TRP A 170 8.24 14.15 8.86
N ILE A 171 8.60 13.75 7.63
CA ILE A 171 8.24 14.49 6.42
C ILE A 171 6.72 14.62 6.24
N GLY A 172 5.95 13.60 6.63
CA GLY A 172 4.49 13.66 6.58
C GLY A 172 3.92 14.72 7.52
N PHE A 173 4.49 14.87 8.72
CA PHE A 173 4.05 15.87 9.70
C PHE A 173 4.32 17.30 9.23
N ILE A 174 5.46 17.55 8.58
CA ILE A 174 5.86 18.91 8.23
C ILE A 174 5.48 19.34 6.82
N ALA A 175 5.32 18.38 5.89
CA ALA A 175 5.13 18.66 4.47
C ALA A 175 3.67 18.61 4.00
N VAL A 176 2.85 17.71 4.55
CA VAL A 176 1.48 17.47 4.06
C VAL A 176 0.55 18.61 4.48
N LYS A 177 0.09 19.39 3.50
CA LYS A 177 -0.92 20.46 3.69
C LYS A 177 -2.34 19.94 3.53
N ARG A 178 -2.54 18.98 2.64
CA ARG A 178 -3.86 18.44 2.30
C ARG A 178 -3.73 16.99 1.84
N LEU A 179 -4.68 16.19 2.23
CA LEU A 179 -4.86 14.82 1.78
C LEU A 179 -6.33 14.65 1.38
N GLU A 180 -6.56 14.15 0.16
CA GLU A 180 -7.90 13.80 -0.35
C GLU A 180 -7.91 12.33 -0.74
N GLY A 181 -8.58 11.52 0.07
CA GLY A 181 -8.64 10.07 -0.04
C GLY A 181 -8.24 9.37 1.25
N SER A 182 -7.59 8.21 1.14
CA SER A 182 -7.23 7.37 2.29
C SER A 182 -5.78 7.58 2.72
N TYR A 183 -5.58 7.93 3.99
CA TYR A 183 -4.25 7.98 4.62
C TYR A 183 -3.55 6.61 4.56
N PHE A 184 -4.28 5.53 4.83
CA PHE A 184 -3.74 4.18 4.81
C PHE A 184 -3.34 3.72 3.39
N ASN A 185 -4.03 4.22 2.36
CA ASN A 185 -3.60 4.04 0.96
C ASN A 185 -2.21 4.65 0.74
N VAL A 186 -1.97 5.86 1.23
CA VAL A 186 -0.65 6.52 1.11
C VAL A 186 0.44 5.78 1.88
N MET A 187 0.11 5.14 3.00
CA MET A 187 1.02 4.25 3.73
C MET A 187 1.35 2.95 2.97
N GLY A 188 0.54 2.59 1.95
CA GLY A 188 0.80 1.47 1.06
C GLY A 188 -0.20 0.32 1.08
N LEU A 189 -1.35 0.45 1.79
CA LEU A 189 -2.42 -0.56 1.77
C LEU A 189 -3.78 0.09 2.07
N PRO A 190 -4.73 0.12 1.12
CA PRO A 190 -6.06 0.72 1.32
C PRO A 190 -6.98 -0.25 2.10
N VAL A 191 -6.72 -0.39 3.40
CA VAL A 191 -7.33 -1.43 4.26
C VAL A 191 -8.85 -1.38 4.30
N GLN A 192 -9.47 -0.18 4.28
CA GLN A 192 -10.93 -0.04 4.26
C GLN A 192 -11.51 -0.70 3.00
N ARG A 193 -10.95 -0.40 1.82
CA ARG A 193 -11.41 -1.00 0.56
C ARG A 193 -11.14 -2.50 0.50
N ILE A 194 -9.99 -2.95 1.00
CA ILE A 194 -9.67 -4.39 1.09
C ILE A 194 -10.69 -5.11 1.96
N TYR A 195 -11.07 -4.52 3.08
CA TYR A 195 -12.08 -5.10 3.97
C TYR A 195 -13.43 -5.27 3.27
N GLU A 196 -13.91 -4.25 2.53
CA GLU A 196 -15.13 -4.34 1.71
C GLU A 196 -15.05 -5.47 0.68
N GLU A 197 -13.96 -5.50 -0.11
CA GLU A 197 -13.79 -6.52 -1.16
C GLU A 197 -13.70 -7.95 -0.58
N LEU A 198 -13.08 -8.11 0.60
CA LEU A 198 -13.05 -9.39 1.30
C LEU A 198 -14.47 -9.80 1.73
N CYS A 199 -15.23 -8.90 2.37
CA CYS A 199 -16.59 -9.17 2.82
C CYS A 199 -17.51 -9.52 1.65
N ASP A 200 -17.48 -8.75 0.57
CA ASP A 200 -18.43 -8.88 -0.53
C ASP A 200 -18.14 -10.07 -1.44
N HIS A 201 -16.88 -10.48 -1.54
CA HIS A 201 -16.48 -11.45 -2.55
C HIS A 201 -15.85 -12.74 -2.03
N PHE A 202 -15.33 -12.75 -0.80
CA PHE A 202 -14.57 -13.88 -0.27
C PHE A 202 -15.11 -14.43 1.07
N MET A 203 -15.89 -13.64 1.81
CA MET A 203 -16.41 -14.04 3.13
C MET A 203 -17.83 -14.63 3.13
N GLY A 204 -18.47 -14.77 1.98
CA GLY A 204 -19.78 -15.43 1.87
C GLY A 204 -20.92 -14.77 2.63
N ARG A 205 -21.04 -13.43 2.55
CA ARG A 205 -22.22 -12.70 3.03
C ARG A 205 -23.30 -12.68 1.98
#